data_0e9a537b22ccb4c2908dcba473da25d1
#
_entry.id   0e9a537b22ccb4c2908dcba473da25d1
#
_cell.length_a   1.000
_cell.length_b   1.000
_cell.length_c   1.000
_cell.angle_alpha   90.00
_cell.angle_beta   90.00
_cell.angle_gamma   90.00
#
_symmetry.space_group_name_H-M   'P 1'
#
loop_
_entity.id
_entity.type
_entity.pdbx_description
1 polymer ?
#
loop_
_entity_poly.entity_id
_entity_poly.type
_entity_poly.pdbx_seq_one_letter_code
_entity_poly.pdbx_strand_id
1 'polypeptide(L)'
;MGIVTDVILPLSLAFIMFSLGLGLSLSDFTRVFFKPRDFLIGLFFQIIILPIVALLIVMFWPLSPELAIGVMILAAAPGGVTSNVLTSFAKGNIALSISLTAINSILCVITVPLILMISLSVLDMGGINEGQSLFSVASQMFLIVTIPVIVGVLLSGVLSSFEKIAKNISIILFVLVLIGAILSQRENVITYFAQAGLVMLFLNIIMN
;
A
#
# COMPACT_ATOMS: atom_id res chain seq x y z
N MET A 1 -3.31 -11.82 23.21
CA MET A 1 -2.47 -11.30 22.13
C MET A 1 -1.19 -12.10 22.16
N GLY A 2 -0.73 -12.63 21.05
CA GLY A 2 0.36 -13.59 21.01
C GLY A 2 1.63 -12.98 20.44
N ILE A 3 2.79 -13.50 20.82
CA ILE A 3 4.11 -13.10 20.31
C ILE A 3 4.12 -12.98 18.76
N VAL A 4 3.28 -13.77 18.09
CA VAL A 4 3.16 -13.77 16.63
C VAL A 4 2.55 -12.46 16.11
N THR A 5 1.49 -11.97 16.71
CA THR A 5 0.78 -10.76 16.28
C THR A 5 1.50 -9.48 16.70
N ASP A 6 2.11 -9.50 17.88
CA ASP A 6 2.64 -8.26 18.48
C ASP A 6 4.11 -8.01 18.10
N VAL A 7 4.85 -9.05 17.69
CA VAL A 7 6.28 -8.95 17.37
C VAL A 7 6.60 -9.47 15.97
N ILE A 8 6.19 -10.69 15.63
CA ILE A 8 6.60 -11.33 14.36
C ILE A 8 5.98 -10.60 13.15
N LEU A 9 4.71 -10.25 13.20
CA LEU A 9 4.04 -9.56 12.11
C LEU A 9 4.65 -8.17 11.83
N PRO A 10 4.82 -7.27 12.82
CA PRO A 10 5.45 -5.97 12.57
C PRO A 10 6.90 -6.07 12.09
N LEU A 11 7.70 -7.00 12.63
CA LEU A 11 9.07 -7.21 12.17
C LEU A 11 9.13 -7.77 10.75
N SER A 12 8.24 -8.70 10.40
CA SER A 12 8.14 -9.22 9.04
C SER A 12 7.76 -8.12 8.06
N LEU A 13 6.79 -7.27 8.42
CA LEU A 13 6.39 -6.12 7.62
C LEU A 13 7.55 -5.13 7.45
N ALA A 14 8.24 -4.78 8.53
CA ALA A 14 9.39 -3.89 8.48
C ALA A 14 10.51 -4.44 7.59
N PHE A 15 10.80 -5.75 7.64
CA PHE A 15 11.78 -6.38 6.76
C PHE A 15 11.34 -6.38 5.29
N ILE A 16 10.06 -6.64 5.01
CA ILE A 16 9.48 -6.54 3.66
C ILE A 16 9.65 -5.11 3.13
N MET A 17 9.31 -4.11 3.94
CA MET A 17 9.46 -2.69 3.58
C MET A 17 10.92 -2.29 3.36
N PHE A 18 11.84 -2.78 4.19
CA PHE A 18 13.28 -2.61 4.00
C PHE A 18 13.76 -3.21 2.66
N SER A 19 13.33 -4.43 2.35
CA SER A 19 13.67 -5.09 1.09
C SER A 19 13.12 -4.37 -0.13
N LEU A 20 11.91 -3.80 -0.04
CA LEU A 20 11.36 -2.93 -1.08
C LEU A 20 12.23 -1.69 -1.28
N GLY A 21 12.68 -1.06 -0.18
CA GLY A 21 13.61 0.07 -0.24
C GLY A 21 14.93 -0.26 -0.93
N LEU A 22 15.50 -1.45 -0.67
CA LEU A 22 16.73 -1.91 -1.35
C LEU A 22 16.56 -2.04 -2.86
N GLY A 23 15.38 -2.44 -3.32
CA GLY A 23 15.08 -2.62 -4.75
C GLY A 23 14.76 -1.32 -5.50
N LEU A 24 14.69 -0.18 -4.81
CA LEU A 24 14.42 1.12 -5.44
C LEU A 24 15.72 1.76 -5.90
N SER A 25 15.76 2.16 -7.18
CA SER A 25 16.91 2.82 -7.80
C SER A 25 16.66 4.30 -8.00
N LEU A 26 17.68 5.13 -7.72
CA LEU A 26 17.64 6.56 -8.03
C LEU A 26 17.41 6.84 -9.53
N SER A 27 17.78 5.90 -10.41
CA SER A 27 17.53 6.01 -11.86
C SER A 27 16.04 5.97 -12.22
N ASP A 28 15.19 5.37 -11.36
CA ASP A 28 13.75 5.34 -11.59
C ASP A 28 13.13 6.74 -11.48
N PHE A 29 13.77 7.63 -10.72
CA PHE A 29 13.35 9.02 -10.55
C PHE A 29 13.73 9.92 -11.74
N THR A 30 14.82 9.62 -12.44
CA THR A 30 15.30 10.48 -13.56
C THR A 30 14.35 10.44 -14.75
N ARG A 31 13.57 9.36 -14.92
CA ARG A 31 12.59 9.24 -16.00
C ARG A 31 11.45 10.25 -15.92
N VAL A 32 11.14 10.76 -14.72
CA VAL A 32 10.12 11.80 -14.49
C VAL A 32 10.43 13.08 -15.26
N PHE A 33 11.71 13.41 -15.41
CA PHE A 33 12.13 14.64 -16.07
C PHE A 33 11.86 14.66 -17.58
N PHE A 34 11.63 13.51 -18.22
CA PHE A 34 11.38 13.44 -19.65
C PHE A 34 9.93 13.77 -20.04
N LYS A 35 8.94 13.52 -19.19
CA LYS A 35 7.52 13.85 -19.40
C LYS A 35 6.85 14.29 -18.10
N PRO A 36 7.25 15.43 -17.54
CA PRO A 36 6.81 15.85 -16.20
C PRO A 36 5.30 16.09 -16.14
N ARG A 37 4.68 16.58 -17.20
CA ARG A 37 3.24 16.86 -17.24
C ARG A 37 2.40 15.59 -17.13
N ASP A 38 2.68 14.58 -17.95
CA ASP A 38 1.94 13.30 -17.94
C ASP A 38 2.14 12.59 -16.62
N PHE A 39 3.35 12.66 -16.08
CA PHE A 39 3.70 12.10 -14.78
C PHE A 39 2.93 12.78 -13.63
N LEU A 40 2.93 14.10 -13.56
CA LEU A 40 2.23 14.86 -12.51
C LEU A 40 0.72 14.63 -12.56
N ILE A 41 0.13 14.56 -13.75
CA ILE A 41 -1.28 14.23 -13.92
C ILE A 41 -1.56 12.83 -13.38
N GLY A 42 -0.79 11.82 -13.77
CA GLY A 42 -0.97 10.45 -13.28
C GLY A 42 -0.82 10.35 -11.75
N LEU A 43 0.18 11.02 -11.20
CA LEU A 43 0.42 11.08 -9.76
C LEU A 43 -0.75 11.74 -9.00
N PHE A 44 -1.26 12.86 -9.52
CA PHE A 44 -2.42 13.57 -8.98
C PHE A 44 -3.67 12.67 -8.95
N PHE A 45 -3.95 11.97 -10.05
CA PHE A 45 -5.08 11.04 -10.11
C PHE A 45 -4.92 9.90 -9.10
N GLN A 46 -3.72 9.35 -8.96
CA GLN A 46 -3.48 8.21 -8.09
C GLN A 46 -3.47 8.58 -6.59
N ILE A 47 -2.87 9.72 -6.22
CA ILE A 47 -2.74 10.12 -4.81
C ILE A 47 -3.97 10.85 -4.29
N ILE A 48 -4.67 11.59 -5.15
CA ILE A 48 -5.76 12.46 -4.72
C ILE A 48 -7.11 11.95 -5.22
N ILE A 49 -7.26 11.77 -6.53
CA ILE A 49 -8.57 11.45 -7.10
C ILE A 49 -9.01 10.04 -6.69
N LEU A 50 -8.12 9.05 -6.78
CA LEU A 50 -8.47 7.67 -6.45
C LEU A 50 -8.91 7.50 -4.98
N PRO A 51 -8.22 8.02 -3.94
CA PRO A 51 -8.71 7.98 -2.57
C PRO A 51 -10.03 8.74 -2.37
N ILE A 52 -10.26 9.86 -3.07
CA ILE A 52 -11.54 10.57 -3.02
C ILE A 52 -12.67 9.70 -3.59
N VAL A 53 -12.44 9.08 -4.75
CA VAL A 53 -13.43 8.17 -5.36
C VAL A 53 -13.71 6.98 -4.44
N ALA A 54 -12.68 6.39 -3.83
CA ALA A 54 -12.84 5.32 -2.87
C ALA A 54 -13.64 5.77 -1.64
N LEU A 55 -13.36 6.97 -1.10
CA LEU A 55 -14.10 7.54 0.01
C LEU A 55 -15.58 7.73 -0.33
N LEU A 56 -15.88 8.27 -1.51
CA LEU A 56 -17.27 8.40 -1.98
C LEU A 56 -17.96 7.03 -2.08
N ILE A 57 -17.28 6.02 -2.64
CA ILE A 57 -17.83 4.65 -2.72
C ILE A 57 -18.14 4.13 -1.31
N VAL A 58 -17.21 4.26 -0.37
CA VAL A 58 -17.39 3.80 1.01
C VAL A 58 -18.53 4.54 1.72
N MET A 59 -18.72 5.83 1.47
CA MET A 59 -19.82 6.62 2.07
C MET A 59 -21.20 6.22 1.56
N PHE A 60 -21.31 5.80 0.29
CA PHE A 60 -22.59 5.43 -0.32
C PHE A 60 -22.88 3.92 -0.27
N TRP A 61 -21.88 3.09 0.03
CA TRP A 61 -22.03 1.65 0.08
C TRP A 61 -22.07 1.16 1.53
N PRO A 62 -23.04 0.33 1.91
CA PRO A 62 -23.18 -0.15 3.30
C PRO A 62 -22.10 -1.19 3.63
N LEU A 63 -20.88 -0.73 3.88
CA LEU A 63 -19.76 -1.57 4.32
C LEU A 63 -19.62 -1.52 5.85
N SER A 64 -19.12 -2.62 6.42
CA SER A 64 -18.67 -2.58 7.81
C SER A 64 -17.45 -1.64 7.95
N PRO A 65 -17.22 -1.05 9.13
CA PRO A 65 -16.09 -0.16 9.39
C PRO A 65 -14.74 -0.73 8.95
N GLU A 66 -14.50 -2.00 9.23
CA GLU A 66 -13.25 -2.69 8.91
C GLU A 66 -13.06 -2.81 7.40
N LEU A 67 -14.13 -3.10 6.65
CA LEU A 67 -14.09 -3.17 5.20
C LEU A 67 -13.91 -1.80 4.56
N ALA A 68 -14.55 -0.77 5.12
CA ALA A 68 -14.39 0.61 4.68
C ALA A 68 -12.92 1.07 4.78
N ILE A 69 -12.27 0.78 5.92
CA ILE A 69 -10.84 1.05 6.10
C ILE A 69 -10.00 0.24 5.11
N GLY A 70 -10.31 -1.04 4.90
CA GLY A 70 -9.62 -1.90 3.93
C GLY A 70 -9.68 -1.34 2.50
N VAL A 71 -10.84 -0.84 2.07
CA VAL A 71 -11.03 -0.17 0.78
C VAL A 71 -10.18 1.08 0.67
N MET A 72 -10.12 1.90 1.72
CA MET A 72 -9.30 3.12 1.73
C MET A 72 -7.80 2.82 1.68
N ILE A 73 -7.33 1.80 2.40
CA ILE A 73 -5.93 1.34 2.34
C ILE A 73 -5.60 0.84 0.93
N LEU A 74 -6.49 0.07 0.31
CA LEU A 74 -6.29 -0.41 -1.06
C LEU A 74 -6.19 0.74 -2.06
N ALA A 75 -7.06 1.75 -1.95
CA ALA A 75 -7.05 2.93 -2.81
C ALA A 75 -5.80 3.82 -2.60
N ALA A 76 -5.22 3.79 -1.41
CA ALA A 76 -3.98 4.52 -1.10
C ALA A 76 -2.72 3.75 -1.54
N ALA A 77 -2.85 2.45 -1.82
CA ALA A 77 -1.72 1.63 -2.24
C ALA A 77 -1.18 2.04 -3.63
N PRO A 78 0.14 1.95 -3.85
CA PRO A 78 0.70 2.20 -5.18
C PRO A 78 0.24 1.13 -6.16
N GLY A 79 0.20 1.48 -7.45
CA GLY A 79 -0.01 0.51 -8.53
C GLY A 79 1.07 -0.59 -8.50
N GLY A 80 0.71 -1.79 -8.96
CA GLY A 80 1.61 -2.94 -8.95
C GLY A 80 2.15 -3.31 -10.33
N VAL A 81 2.89 -4.42 -10.38
CA VAL A 81 3.40 -5.01 -11.63
C VAL A 81 2.26 -5.29 -12.61
N THR A 82 1.08 -5.62 -12.11
CA THR A 82 -0.12 -5.92 -12.92
C THR A 82 -0.52 -4.71 -13.77
N SER A 83 -0.49 -3.49 -13.23
CA SER A 83 -0.81 -2.27 -13.98
C SER A 83 0.17 -2.03 -15.13
N ASN A 84 1.47 -2.33 -14.92
CA ASN A 84 2.48 -2.22 -15.96
C ASN A 84 2.26 -3.24 -17.10
N VAL A 85 1.83 -4.47 -16.76
CA VAL A 85 1.47 -5.51 -17.74
C VAL A 85 0.23 -5.10 -18.54
N LEU A 86 -0.81 -4.60 -17.87
CA LEU A 86 -2.02 -4.10 -18.54
C LEU A 86 -1.71 -2.91 -19.47
N THR A 87 -0.86 -1.98 -19.03
CA THR A 87 -0.38 -0.87 -19.85
C THR A 87 0.32 -1.38 -21.12
N SER A 88 1.11 -2.46 -21.00
CA SER A 88 1.76 -3.10 -22.15
C SER A 88 0.74 -3.67 -23.13
N PHE A 89 -0.26 -4.39 -22.64
CA PHE A 89 -1.34 -4.95 -23.49
C PHE A 89 -2.18 -3.87 -24.17
N ALA A 90 -2.44 -2.78 -23.46
CA ALA A 90 -3.12 -1.60 -24.01
C ALA A 90 -2.27 -0.77 -24.98
N LYS A 91 -1.01 -1.18 -25.24
CA LYS A 91 -0.04 -0.42 -26.04
C LYS A 91 0.19 1.01 -25.53
N GLY A 92 0.05 1.20 -24.21
CA GLY A 92 0.29 2.45 -23.52
C GLY A 92 1.77 2.74 -23.26
N ASN A 93 2.06 3.81 -22.54
CA ASN A 93 3.42 4.19 -22.17
C ASN A 93 3.91 3.43 -20.94
N ILE A 94 4.55 2.28 -21.15
CA ILE A 94 5.07 1.41 -20.11
C ILE A 94 6.10 2.14 -19.22
N ALA A 95 6.95 2.98 -19.82
CA ALA A 95 7.96 3.72 -19.08
C ALA A 95 7.32 4.71 -18.09
N LEU A 96 6.23 5.37 -18.47
CA LEU A 96 5.45 6.22 -17.58
C LEU A 96 4.80 5.40 -16.44
N SER A 97 4.18 4.27 -16.76
CA SER A 97 3.55 3.38 -15.78
C SER A 97 4.54 2.88 -14.73
N ILE A 98 5.72 2.40 -15.13
CA ILE A 98 6.78 1.96 -14.23
C ILE A 98 7.26 3.13 -13.34
N SER A 99 7.47 4.32 -13.93
CA SER A 99 7.92 5.49 -13.16
C SER A 99 6.89 5.96 -12.14
N LEU A 100 5.60 5.97 -12.51
CA LEU A 100 4.50 6.27 -11.57
C LEU A 100 4.47 5.25 -10.43
N THR A 101 4.54 3.96 -10.73
CA THR A 101 4.55 2.90 -9.71
C THR A 101 5.73 3.05 -8.77
N ALA A 102 6.93 3.29 -9.29
CA ALA A 102 8.14 3.43 -8.47
C ALA A 102 8.06 4.64 -7.51
N ILE A 103 7.68 5.81 -8.04
CA ILE A 103 7.59 7.02 -7.20
C ILE A 103 6.42 6.93 -6.23
N ASN A 104 5.27 6.41 -6.67
CA ASN A 104 4.14 6.24 -5.78
C ASN A 104 4.44 5.22 -4.66
N SER A 105 5.24 4.20 -4.92
CA SER A 105 5.71 3.26 -3.89
C SER A 105 6.55 3.93 -2.78
N ILE A 106 7.23 5.03 -3.09
CA ILE A 106 7.93 5.82 -2.08
C ILE A 106 6.96 6.78 -1.38
N LEU A 107 6.12 7.45 -2.16
CA LEU A 107 5.16 8.40 -1.61
C LEU A 107 4.11 7.72 -0.73
N CYS A 108 3.73 6.47 -1.01
CA CYS A 108 2.76 5.73 -0.21
C CYS A 108 3.17 5.58 1.26
N VAL A 109 4.46 5.63 1.54
CA VAL A 109 5.01 5.64 2.89
C VAL A 109 4.46 6.80 3.74
N ILE A 110 4.17 7.93 3.09
CA ILE A 110 3.58 9.12 3.73
C ILE A 110 2.08 9.19 3.43
N THR A 111 1.67 8.92 2.19
CA THR A 111 0.28 9.12 1.76
C THR A 111 -0.68 8.11 2.37
N VAL A 112 -0.28 6.84 2.55
CA VAL A 112 -1.13 5.83 3.18
C VAL A 112 -1.52 6.20 4.62
N PRO A 113 -0.59 6.55 5.53
CA PRO A 113 -0.96 7.01 6.87
C PRO A 113 -1.85 8.26 6.87
N LEU A 114 -1.59 9.22 5.97
CA LEU A 114 -2.40 10.43 5.87
C LEU A 114 -3.81 10.15 5.39
N ILE A 115 -3.96 9.34 4.32
CA ILE A 115 -5.27 8.97 3.78
C ILE A 115 -6.05 8.17 4.82
N LEU A 116 -5.40 7.25 5.53
CA LEU A 116 -6.03 6.49 6.60
C LEU A 116 -6.52 7.41 7.73
N MET A 117 -5.69 8.36 8.18
CA MET A 117 -6.06 9.31 9.21
C MET A 117 -7.28 10.15 8.80
N ILE A 118 -7.29 10.66 7.56
CA ILE A 118 -8.42 11.42 7.03
C ILE A 118 -9.67 10.54 6.94
N SER A 119 -9.53 9.30 6.46
CA SER A 119 -10.64 8.36 6.31
C SER A 119 -11.29 8.02 7.64
N LEU A 120 -10.49 7.73 8.66
CA LEU A 120 -10.97 7.44 10.02
C LEU A 120 -11.71 8.64 10.62
N SER A 121 -11.23 9.86 10.35
CA SER A 121 -11.87 11.09 10.81
C SER A 121 -13.20 11.35 10.08
N VAL A 122 -13.24 11.19 8.76
CA VAL A 122 -14.43 11.47 7.93
C VAL A 122 -15.53 10.43 8.15
N LEU A 123 -15.16 9.17 8.34
CA LEU A 123 -16.10 8.07 8.55
C LEU A 123 -16.55 7.94 10.02
N ASP A 124 -16.16 8.90 10.87
CA ASP A 124 -16.48 8.92 12.31
C ASP A 124 -16.11 7.62 13.05
N MET A 125 -15.04 6.98 12.56
CA MET A 125 -14.53 5.72 13.11
C MET A 125 -13.48 5.96 14.21
N GLY A 126 -13.41 7.15 14.75
CA GLY A 126 -12.47 7.55 15.81
C GLY A 126 -12.63 6.83 17.13
N GLY A 127 -13.68 6.00 17.27
CA GLY A 127 -13.93 5.12 18.42
C GLY A 127 -13.26 3.74 18.39
N ILE A 128 -12.30 3.52 17.51
CA ILE A 128 -11.56 2.26 17.42
C ILE A 128 -10.61 2.10 18.61
N ASN A 129 -11.13 1.87 19.76
CA ASN A 129 -10.55 1.75 21.09
C ASN A 129 -10.46 3.08 21.85
N GLU A 130 -11.27 3.20 22.87
CA GLU A 130 -11.18 4.22 23.91
C GLU A 130 -9.74 4.25 24.47
N GLY A 131 -8.90 5.17 23.93
CA GLY A 131 -7.54 5.38 24.42
C GLY A 131 -6.42 5.49 23.38
N GLN A 132 -6.63 5.13 22.11
CA GLN A 132 -5.63 5.37 21.07
C GLN A 132 -6.03 6.57 20.20
N SER A 133 -5.22 7.63 20.20
CA SER A 133 -5.45 8.73 19.29
C SER A 133 -5.15 8.30 17.84
N LEU A 134 -5.93 8.80 16.88
CA LEU A 134 -5.69 8.60 15.43
C LEU A 134 -4.23 8.90 15.04
N PHE A 135 -3.64 9.90 15.70
CA PHE A 135 -2.24 10.27 15.52
C PHE A 135 -1.29 9.16 15.99
N SER A 136 -1.61 8.44 17.07
CA SER A 136 -0.80 7.32 17.56
C SER A 136 -0.79 6.16 16.55
N VAL A 137 -1.95 5.82 15.97
CA VAL A 137 -2.06 4.77 14.95
C VAL A 137 -1.30 5.16 13.69
N ALA A 138 -1.49 6.38 13.20
CA ALA A 138 -0.79 6.89 12.02
C ALA A 138 0.74 6.94 12.24
N SER A 139 1.20 7.38 13.41
CA SER A 139 2.63 7.43 13.73
C SER A 139 3.27 6.05 13.84
N GLN A 140 2.58 5.06 14.41
CA GLN A 140 3.06 3.69 14.46
C GLN A 140 3.17 3.09 13.05
N MET A 141 2.17 3.29 12.19
CA MET A 141 2.23 2.86 10.79
C MET A 141 3.38 3.55 10.05
N PHE A 142 3.53 4.86 10.24
CA PHE A 142 4.64 5.62 9.66
C PHE A 142 5.99 5.05 10.07
N LEU A 143 6.20 4.75 11.35
CA LEU A 143 7.46 4.20 11.84
C LEU A 143 7.76 2.81 11.26
N ILE A 144 6.77 1.91 11.25
CA ILE A 144 6.94 0.52 10.80
C ILE A 144 7.15 0.44 9.28
N VAL A 145 6.57 1.34 8.50
CA VAL A 145 6.64 1.34 7.04
C VAL A 145 7.75 2.25 6.54
N THR A 146 7.78 3.51 7.00
CA THR A 146 8.64 4.57 6.45
C THR A 146 10.11 4.37 6.78
N ILE A 147 10.42 4.11 8.05
CA ILE A 147 11.83 3.99 8.48
C ILE A 147 12.53 2.85 7.76
N PRO A 148 11.99 1.61 7.70
CA PRO A 148 12.65 0.52 6.99
C PRO A 148 12.84 0.80 5.49
N VAL A 149 11.87 1.43 4.82
CA VAL A 149 11.99 1.80 3.40
C VAL A 149 13.13 2.80 3.21
N ILE A 150 13.18 3.88 4.00
CA ILE A 150 14.25 4.88 3.90
C ILE A 150 15.63 4.24 4.13
N VAL A 151 15.77 3.41 5.16
CA VAL A 151 17.00 2.68 5.43
C VAL A 151 17.38 1.77 4.26
N GLY A 152 16.41 1.07 3.66
CA GLY A 152 16.60 0.25 2.47
C GLY A 152 17.12 1.06 1.28
N VAL A 153 16.49 2.20 0.97
CA VAL A 153 16.92 3.10 -0.12
C VAL A 153 18.34 3.63 0.11
N LEU A 154 18.65 4.07 1.32
CA LEU A 154 19.97 4.58 1.65
C LEU A 154 21.07 3.51 1.54
N LEU A 155 20.73 2.26 1.84
CA LEU A 155 21.68 1.13 1.78
C LEU A 155 21.67 0.40 0.43
N SER A 156 20.80 0.75 -0.52
CA SER A 156 20.67 0.08 -1.83
C SER A 156 21.99 0.03 -2.60
N GLY A 157 22.77 1.12 -2.57
CA GLY A 157 24.08 1.19 -3.22
C GLY A 157 25.17 0.30 -2.58
N VAL A 158 25.09 0.09 -1.26
CA VAL A 158 26.09 -0.69 -0.49
C VAL A 158 25.71 -2.17 -0.43
N LEU A 159 24.41 -2.47 -0.33
CA LEU A 159 23.86 -3.81 -0.15
C LEU A 159 23.28 -4.40 -1.44
N SER A 160 23.76 -3.98 -2.61
CA SER A 160 23.28 -4.48 -3.91
C SER A 160 23.38 -6.01 -4.04
N SER A 161 24.42 -6.63 -3.49
CA SER A 161 24.56 -8.10 -3.46
C SER A 161 23.55 -8.79 -2.54
N PHE A 162 23.04 -8.09 -1.52
CA PHE A 162 22.06 -8.61 -0.57
C PHE A 162 20.62 -8.41 -1.05
N GLU A 163 20.38 -7.51 -1.99
CA GLU A 163 19.04 -7.17 -2.52
C GLU A 163 18.27 -8.43 -2.96
N LYS A 164 18.89 -9.30 -3.76
CA LYS A 164 18.27 -10.54 -4.25
C LYS A 164 17.88 -11.49 -3.12
N ILE A 165 18.73 -11.60 -2.11
CA ILE A 165 18.47 -12.44 -0.92
C ILE A 165 17.34 -11.84 -0.09
N ALA A 166 17.40 -10.54 0.18
CA ALA A 166 16.36 -9.83 0.91
C ALA A 166 15.00 -9.94 0.23
N LYS A 167 14.96 -9.82 -1.11
CA LYS A 167 13.74 -9.99 -1.91
C LYS A 167 13.15 -11.41 -1.77
N ASN A 168 13.97 -12.45 -1.84
CA ASN A 168 13.50 -13.83 -1.69
C ASN A 168 12.97 -14.08 -0.27
N ILE A 169 13.68 -13.60 0.76
CA ILE A 169 13.22 -13.69 2.15
C ILE A 169 11.90 -12.93 2.33
N SER A 170 11.77 -11.73 1.75
CA SER A 170 10.53 -10.94 1.81
C SER A 170 9.34 -11.66 1.20
N ILE A 171 9.53 -12.34 0.08
CA ILE A 171 8.48 -13.14 -0.56
C ILE A 171 8.03 -14.27 0.37
N ILE A 172 8.98 -14.98 0.98
CA ILE A 172 8.66 -16.06 1.92
C ILE A 172 7.92 -15.51 3.14
N LEU A 173 8.42 -14.42 3.73
CA LEU A 173 7.76 -13.76 4.86
C LEU A 173 6.37 -13.26 4.51
N PHE A 174 6.20 -12.67 3.31
CA PHE A 174 4.91 -12.22 2.84
C PHE A 174 3.90 -13.38 2.73
N VAL A 175 4.32 -14.50 2.13
CA VAL A 175 3.47 -15.69 2.02
C VAL A 175 3.10 -16.25 3.39
N LEU A 176 4.06 -16.32 4.32
CA LEU A 176 3.82 -16.79 5.70
C LEU A 176 2.86 -15.87 6.45
N VAL A 177 3.04 -14.55 6.35
CA VAL A 177 2.14 -13.55 6.94
C VAL A 177 0.75 -13.65 6.34
N LEU A 178 0.64 -13.78 5.01
CA LEU A 178 -0.63 -13.92 4.31
C LEU A 178 -1.39 -15.19 4.75
N ILE A 179 -0.72 -16.34 4.76
CA ILE A 179 -1.30 -17.59 5.23
C ILE A 179 -1.74 -17.47 6.69
N GLY A 180 -0.89 -16.92 7.56
CA GLY A 180 -1.21 -16.70 8.96
C GLY A 180 -2.43 -15.79 9.15
N ALA A 181 -2.53 -14.71 8.40
CA ALA A 181 -3.68 -13.80 8.43
C ALA A 181 -4.96 -14.48 7.95
N ILE A 182 -4.92 -15.23 6.84
CA ILE A 182 -6.07 -15.96 6.31
C ILE A 182 -6.55 -17.03 7.31
N LEU A 183 -5.64 -17.79 7.88
CA LEU A 183 -5.98 -18.84 8.86
C LEU A 183 -6.56 -18.25 10.15
N SER A 184 -6.02 -17.13 10.61
CA SER A 184 -6.49 -16.44 11.81
C SER A 184 -7.87 -15.81 11.63
N GLN A 185 -8.19 -15.36 10.42
CA GLN A 185 -9.40 -14.61 10.07
C GLN A 185 -10.35 -15.38 9.13
N ARG A 186 -10.20 -16.70 9.01
CA ARG A 186 -10.90 -17.51 7.99
C ARG A 186 -12.42 -17.30 7.96
N GLU A 187 -13.05 -17.20 9.13
CA GLU A 187 -14.51 -17.02 9.23
C GLU A 187 -14.93 -15.62 8.72
N ASN A 188 -14.16 -14.61 9.08
CA ASN A 188 -14.38 -13.24 8.62
C ASN A 188 -14.12 -13.10 7.11
N VAL A 189 -13.07 -13.76 6.59
CA VAL A 189 -12.77 -13.75 5.14
C VAL A 189 -13.94 -14.31 4.34
N ILE A 190 -14.50 -15.43 4.76
CA ILE A 190 -15.63 -16.04 4.05
C ILE A 190 -16.88 -15.15 4.12
N THR A 191 -17.18 -14.61 5.30
CA THR A 191 -18.37 -13.78 5.53
C THR A 191 -18.30 -12.46 4.78
N TYR A 192 -17.14 -11.80 4.80
CA TYR A 192 -16.97 -10.48 4.19
C TYR A 192 -16.61 -10.52 2.70
N PHE A 193 -16.17 -11.68 2.19
CA PHE A 193 -15.82 -11.80 0.77
C PHE A 193 -17.01 -11.47 -0.16
N ALA A 194 -18.20 -11.91 0.21
CA ALA A 194 -19.40 -11.61 -0.56
C ALA A 194 -19.79 -10.12 -0.51
N GLN A 195 -19.54 -9.45 0.63
CA GLN A 195 -19.89 -8.04 0.81
C GLN A 195 -18.85 -7.09 0.18
N ALA A 196 -17.58 -7.40 0.33
CA ALA A 196 -16.49 -6.55 -0.16
C ALA A 196 -16.08 -6.87 -1.60
N GLY A 197 -16.35 -8.09 -2.09
CA GLY A 197 -15.85 -8.57 -3.37
C GLY A 197 -16.24 -7.69 -4.55
N LEU A 198 -17.48 -7.22 -4.60
CA LEU A 198 -17.95 -6.31 -5.66
C LEU A 198 -17.27 -4.94 -5.59
N VAL A 199 -17.14 -4.37 -4.39
CA VAL A 199 -16.49 -3.06 -4.19
C VAL A 199 -15.01 -3.13 -4.54
N MET A 200 -14.33 -4.21 -4.13
CA MET A 200 -12.92 -4.46 -4.44
C MET A 200 -12.69 -4.67 -5.95
N LEU A 201 -13.60 -5.38 -6.61
CA LEU A 201 -13.54 -5.58 -8.06
C LEU A 201 -13.74 -4.26 -8.80
N PHE A 202 -14.70 -3.44 -8.37
CA PHE A 202 -14.97 -2.13 -8.96
C PHE A 202 -13.79 -1.18 -8.79
N LEU A 203 -13.21 -1.11 -7.60
CA LEU A 203 -11.99 -0.36 -7.33
C LEU A 203 -10.81 -0.86 -8.17
N ASN A 204 -10.63 -2.16 -8.29
CA ASN A 204 -9.54 -2.72 -9.08
C ASN A 204 -9.64 -2.34 -10.56
N ILE A 205 -10.87 -2.29 -11.12
CA ILE A 205 -11.12 -1.82 -12.49
C ILE A 205 -10.76 -0.33 -12.64
N ILE A 206 -11.07 0.50 -11.62
CA ILE A 206 -10.74 1.93 -11.66
C ILE A 206 -9.22 2.16 -11.51
N MET A 207 -8.56 1.34 -10.71
CA MET A 207 -7.11 1.46 -10.44
C MET A 207 -6.23 1.00 -11.62
N ASN A 208 -6.73 0.11 -12.50
CA ASN A 208 -6.01 -0.45 -13.63
C ASN A 208 -6.51 0.10 -14.96
#